data_8f1c7a479a0f272a7113a937cf3db095
#
_entry.id   8f1c7a479a0f272a7113a937cf3db095
#
_cell.length_a   1.000
_cell.length_b   1.000
_cell.length_c   1.000
_cell.angle_alpha   90.00
_cell.angle_beta   90.00
_cell.angle_gamma   90.00
#
_symmetry.space_group_name_H-M   'P 1'
#
loop_
_entity.id
_entity.type
_entity.pdbx_description
1 polymer ?
#
loop_
_entity_poly.entity_id
_entity_poly.type
_entity_poly.pdbx_seq_one_letter_code
_entity_poly.pdbx_strand_id
1 'polypeptide(L)'
;MSGFPLPEFDRRPVDQHHLVGFALTWNTKLTLIQPVEKEQFLLNGYSIFRNEDVKRWRAIPNDDFLARAAVLHKLRPRKPANVNIDSIGQALASAGKAFPLVTIHTERLKRGVCYVGRVLRISQRALTLLDISPQAEWDDEESYLLKDITLIDFGGAYGSLLGRMAKK
;
A
#
# COMPACT_ATOMS: atom_id res chain seq x y z
N MET A 1 -11.27 0.19 21.36
CA MET A 1 -10.02 0.69 20.75
C MET A 1 -9.40 -0.41 19.92
N SER A 2 -8.91 -0.08 18.73
CA SER A 2 -8.07 -1.02 18.00
C SER A 2 -6.73 -1.12 18.75
N GLY A 3 -6.14 -2.32 18.84
CA GLY A 3 -4.80 -2.51 19.42
C GLY A 3 -3.66 -1.96 18.57
N PHE A 4 -3.96 -1.27 17.45
CA PHE A 4 -2.98 -0.72 16.52
C PHE A 4 -2.88 0.80 16.64
N PRO A 5 -1.64 1.36 16.67
CA PRO A 5 -1.46 2.81 16.66
C PRO A 5 -1.93 3.40 15.33
N LEU A 6 -2.36 4.67 15.38
CA LEU A 6 -2.77 5.45 14.23
C LEU A 6 -1.79 6.60 14.00
N PRO A 7 -0.68 6.38 13.29
CA PRO A 7 0.27 7.44 12.96
C PRO A 7 -0.05 8.15 11.63
N GLU A 8 0.55 9.32 11.48
CA GLU A 8 0.67 10.06 10.24
C GLU A 8 2.14 10.08 9.81
N PHE A 9 2.41 9.81 8.54
CA PHE A 9 3.74 9.76 7.97
C PHE A 9 3.94 10.86 6.93
N ASP A 10 5.01 11.64 7.11
CA ASP A 10 5.51 12.60 6.13
C ASP A 10 6.61 11.92 5.30
N ARG A 11 6.33 11.68 4.04
CA ARG A 11 7.23 11.02 3.09
C ARG A 11 7.84 11.98 2.07
N ARG A 12 7.85 13.29 2.36
CA ARG A 12 8.55 14.24 1.48
C ARG A 12 10.05 13.96 1.43
N PRO A 13 10.71 14.00 0.27
CA PRO A 13 10.23 14.57 -0.98
C PRO A 13 9.54 13.58 -1.94
N VAL A 14 9.41 12.30 -1.60
CA VAL A 14 8.84 11.30 -2.54
C VAL A 14 7.33 11.45 -2.74
N ASP A 15 6.62 11.88 -1.69
CA ASP A 15 5.19 12.16 -1.74
C ASP A 15 4.89 13.45 -0.97
N GLN A 16 4.13 14.37 -1.55
CA GLN A 16 3.72 15.60 -0.89
C GLN A 16 2.56 15.41 0.08
N HIS A 17 1.80 14.34 -0.07
CA HIS A 17 0.69 14.00 0.80
C HIS A 17 1.16 13.15 1.98
N HIS A 18 0.62 13.42 3.15
CA HIS A 18 0.87 12.58 4.32
C HIS A 18 0.05 11.31 4.22
N LEU A 19 0.67 10.17 4.53
CA LEU A 19 -0.03 8.91 4.72
C LEU A 19 -0.55 8.82 6.15
N VAL A 20 -1.81 8.49 6.31
CA VAL A 20 -2.43 8.22 7.60
C VAL A 20 -3.05 6.84 7.57
N GLY A 21 -2.76 6.04 8.56
CA GLY A 21 -3.31 4.69 8.65
C GLY A 21 -2.87 3.98 9.90
N PHE A 22 -3.57 2.91 10.24
CA PHE A 22 -3.19 2.06 11.36
C PHE A 22 -1.91 1.29 11.03
N ALA A 23 -0.87 1.48 11.85
CA ALA A 23 0.38 0.73 11.71
C ALA A 23 0.15 -0.70 12.20
N LEU A 24 0.20 -1.65 11.27
CA LEU A 24 -0.11 -3.05 11.54
C LEU A 24 1.13 -3.85 11.92
N THR A 25 2.21 -3.63 11.20
CA THR A 25 3.53 -4.22 11.49
C THR A 25 4.62 -3.39 10.82
N TRP A 26 5.83 -3.44 11.38
CA TRP A 26 6.99 -2.74 10.85
C TRP A 26 8.29 -3.44 11.28
N ASN A 27 9.34 -3.14 10.55
CA ASN A 27 10.71 -3.53 10.89
C ASN A 27 11.66 -2.35 10.60
N THR A 28 12.95 -2.58 10.56
CA THR A 28 13.92 -1.51 10.30
C THR A 28 13.83 -0.90 8.89
N LYS A 29 13.25 -1.62 7.93
CA LYS A 29 13.23 -1.24 6.51
C LYS A 29 11.86 -0.83 6.00
N LEU A 30 10.80 -1.52 6.41
CA LEU A 30 9.45 -1.40 5.87
C LEU A 30 8.41 -1.21 6.96
N THR A 31 7.34 -0.53 6.60
CA THR A 31 6.13 -0.39 7.43
C THR A 31 4.92 -0.79 6.60
N LEU A 32 4.05 -1.62 7.19
CA LEU A 32 2.74 -2.00 6.67
C LEU A 32 1.67 -1.26 7.46
N ILE A 33 0.84 -0.51 6.76
CA ILE A 33 -0.31 0.20 7.33
C ILE A 33 -1.61 -0.25 6.67
N GLN A 34 -2.71 -0.02 7.37
CA GLN A 34 -4.04 0.00 6.78
C GLN A 34 -4.49 1.46 6.68
N PRO A 35 -4.49 2.05 5.49
CA PRO A 35 -4.81 3.47 5.30
C PRO A 35 -6.23 3.80 5.73
N VAL A 36 -6.41 4.98 6.31
CA VAL A 36 -7.72 5.59 6.57
C VAL A 36 -8.01 6.57 5.45
N GLU A 37 -9.06 6.32 4.70
CA GLU A 37 -9.56 7.26 3.72
C GLU A 37 -10.30 8.40 4.43
N LYS A 38 -9.71 9.59 4.39
CA LYS A 38 -10.12 10.73 5.22
C LYS A 38 -11.52 11.27 4.86
N GLU A 39 -11.90 11.17 3.59
CA GLU A 39 -13.18 11.73 3.13
C GLU A 39 -14.37 10.89 3.55
N GLN A 40 -14.21 9.58 3.59
CA GLN A 40 -15.27 8.63 3.92
C GLN A 40 -15.09 7.95 5.28
N PHE A 41 -13.97 8.17 5.95
CA PHE A 41 -13.61 7.55 7.23
C PHE A 41 -13.74 6.02 7.21
N LEU A 42 -13.16 5.40 6.19
CA LEU A 42 -13.14 3.95 6.05
C LEU A 42 -11.71 3.45 5.82
N LEU A 43 -11.50 2.19 6.12
CA LEU A 43 -10.25 1.50 5.80
C LEU A 43 -10.28 1.07 4.33
N ASN A 44 -9.19 1.32 3.59
CA ASN A 44 -9.13 1.01 2.17
C ASN A 44 -7.83 0.30 1.81
N GLY A 45 -7.87 -1.03 1.85
CA GLY A 45 -6.73 -1.86 1.52
C GLY A 45 -5.56 -1.72 2.47
N TYR A 46 -4.37 -1.93 1.94
CA TYR A 46 -3.10 -1.95 2.66
C TYR A 46 -2.03 -1.21 1.88
N SER A 47 -1.10 -0.60 2.60
CA SER A 47 0.08 0.06 2.00
C SER A 47 1.35 -0.38 2.71
N ILE A 48 2.39 -0.70 1.93
CA ILE A 48 3.74 -0.97 2.43
C ILE A 48 4.68 0.07 1.83
N PHE A 49 5.47 0.71 2.65
CA PHE A 49 6.44 1.72 2.22
C PHE A 49 7.78 1.55 2.91
N ARG A 50 8.82 2.17 2.32
CA ARG A 50 10.17 2.18 2.87
C ARG A 50 10.28 3.19 4.00
N ASN A 51 10.85 2.76 5.12
CA ASN A 51 11.09 3.66 6.26
C ASN A 51 12.12 4.74 5.93
N GLU A 52 13.07 4.48 5.03
CA GLU A 52 14.04 5.47 4.55
C GLU A 52 13.41 6.68 3.83
N ASP A 53 12.21 6.52 3.30
CA ASP A 53 11.45 7.60 2.64
C ASP A 53 10.64 8.44 3.64
N VAL A 54 10.55 8.03 4.89
CA VAL A 54 9.84 8.76 5.95
C VAL A 54 10.75 9.82 6.55
N LYS A 55 10.43 11.08 6.28
CA LYS A 55 11.11 12.21 6.88
C LYS A 55 10.76 12.39 8.35
N ARG A 56 9.49 12.17 8.67
CA ARG A 56 8.92 12.35 10.00
C ARG A 56 7.63 11.56 10.14
N TRP A 57 7.36 11.08 11.32
CA TRP A 57 6.05 10.52 11.66
C TRP A 57 5.61 11.04 13.03
N ARG A 58 4.31 11.04 13.26
CA ARG A 58 3.73 11.37 14.56
C ARG A 58 2.52 10.46 14.85
N ALA A 59 2.37 10.08 16.10
CA ALA A 59 1.13 9.46 16.55
C ALA A 59 0.00 10.50 16.54
N ILE A 60 -1.16 10.15 16.04
CA ILE A 60 -2.36 11.00 16.11
C ILE A 60 -2.92 10.90 17.53
N PRO A 61 -3.06 12.03 18.24
CA PRO A 61 -3.64 12.03 19.59
C PRO A 61 -5.07 11.50 19.60
N ASN A 62 -5.49 10.88 20.71
CA ASN A 62 -6.83 10.31 20.84
C ASN A 62 -7.98 11.35 20.78
N ASP A 63 -7.67 12.60 21.09
CA ASP A 63 -8.61 13.73 21.03
C ASP A 63 -8.62 14.42 19.65
N ASP A 64 -7.74 14.02 18.74
CA ASP A 64 -7.73 14.49 17.36
C ASP A 64 -9.03 14.08 16.64
N PHE A 65 -9.47 14.94 15.72
CA PHE A 65 -10.70 14.72 14.95
C PHE A 65 -10.70 13.37 14.23
N LEU A 66 -9.59 13.00 13.60
CA LEU A 66 -9.49 11.74 12.84
C LEU A 66 -9.56 10.51 13.77
N ALA A 67 -8.88 10.56 14.93
CA ALA A 67 -8.92 9.47 15.90
C ALA A 67 -10.36 9.28 16.45
N ARG A 68 -11.04 10.38 16.75
CA ARG A 68 -12.44 10.36 17.19
C ARG A 68 -13.39 9.84 16.11
N ALA A 69 -13.18 10.26 14.85
CA ALA A 69 -13.95 9.77 13.71
C ALA A 69 -13.76 8.26 13.51
N ALA A 70 -12.52 7.77 13.64
CA ALA A 70 -12.22 6.34 13.54
C ALA A 70 -12.99 5.51 14.59
N VAL A 71 -13.09 6.01 15.81
CA VAL A 71 -13.88 5.37 16.88
C VAL A 71 -15.37 5.41 16.54
N LEU A 72 -15.89 6.59 16.13
CA LEU A 72 -17.30 6.77 15.79
C LEU A 72 -17.73 5.85 14.63
N HIS A 73 -16.90 5.73 13.62
CA HIS A 73 -17.14 4.85 12.47
C HIS A 73 -16.79 3.37 12.76
N LYS A 74 -16.37 3.06 13.98
CA LYS A 74 -16.05 1.69 14.43
C LYS A 74 -15.03 1.01 13.52
N LEU A 75 -13.99 1.76 13.07
CA LEU A 75 -12.94 1.20 12.23
C LEU A 75 -12.22 0.07 12.98
N ARG A 76 -12.07 -1.05 12.30
CA ARG A 76 -11.44 -2.26 12.85
C ARG A 76 -10.28 -2.70 11.96
N PRO A 77 -9.09 -2.11 12.19
CA PRO A 77 -7.91 -2.49 11.42
C PRO A 77 -7.56 -3.95 11.66
N ARG A 78 -7.09 -4.60 10.60
CA ARG A 78 -6.77 -6.03 10.61
C ARG A 78 -5.54 -6.29 9.75
N LYS A 79 -4.59 -7.05 10.29
CA LYS A 79 -3.45 -7.53 9.50
C LYS A 79 -3.93 -8.40 8.35
N PRO A 80 -3.36 -8.23 7.14
CA PRO A 80 -3.61 -9.17 6.05
C PRO A 80 -2.94 -10.51 6.37
N ALA A 81 -3.62 -11.61 6.08
CA ALA A 81 -3.07 -12.94 6.27
C ALA A 81 -1.91 -13.19 5.29
N ASN A 82 -0.83 -13.79 5.79
CA ASN A 82 0.30 -14.29 4.99
C ASN A 82 1.07 -13.21 4.20
N VAL A 83 1.00 -11.95 4.57
CA VAL A 83 1.84 -10.89 4.00
C VAL A 83 3.12 -10.74 4.82
N ASN A 84 4.26 -10.83 4.15
CA ASN A 84 5.59 -10.76 4.72
C ASN A 84 6.28 -9.46 4.28
N ILE A 85 6.84 -8.71 5.23
CA ILE A 85 7.53 -7.44 4.96
C ILE A 85 9.04 -7.49 5.23
N ASP A 86 9.67 -8.66 5.19
CA ASP A 86 11.11 -8.76 5.41
C ASP A 86 11.92 -8.07 4.31
N SER A 87 11.38 -8.01 3.10
CA SER A 87 11.94 -7.26 1.98
C SER A 87 10.81 -6.81 1.02
N ILE A 88 11.12 -5.86 0.13
CA ILE A 88 10.20 -5.45 -0.94
C ILE A 88 9.81 -6.65 -1.83
N GLY A 89 10.76 -7.49 -2.17
CA GLY A 89 10.49 -8.70 -2.97
C GLY A 89 9.53 -9.66 -2.28
N GLN A 90 9.74 -9.93 -0.99
CA GLN A 90 8.84 -10.80 -0.21
C GLN A 90 7.47 -10.17 0.03
N ALA A 91 7.43 -8.85 0.23
CA ALA A 91 6.17 -8.11 0.34
C ALA A 91 5.32 -8.25 -0.94
N LEU A 92 5.93 -8.03 -2.10
CA LEU A 92 5.27 -8.20 -3.40
C LEU A 92 4.85 -9.64 -3.68
N ALA A 93 5.72 -10.61 -3.38
CA ALA A 93 5.41 -12.03 -3.57
C ALA A 93 4.21 -12.46 -2.72
N SER A 94 4.21 -12.11 -1.44
CA SER A 94 3.15 -12.48 -0.51
C SER A 94 1.84 -11.72 -0.78
N ALA A 95 1.91 -10.43 -1.09
CA ALA A 95 0.73 -9.65 -1.48
C ALA A 95 0.13 -10.17 -2.80
N GLY A 96 0.97 -10.48 -3.78
CA GLY A 96 0.53 -11.02 -5.08
C GLY A 96 -0.10 -12.41 -5.02
N LYS A 97 0.21 -13.20 -3.99
CA LYS A 97 -0.48 -14.47 -3.72
C LYS A 97 -1.84 -14.29 -3.03
N ALA A 98 -1.93 -13.30 -2.15
CA ALA A 98 -3.12 -13.07 -1.34
C ALA A 98 -4.18 -12.22 -2.06
N PHE A 99 -3.76 -11.38 -3.01
CA PHE A 99 -4.62 -10.42 -3.70
C PHE A 99 -4.42 -10.51 -5.22
N PRO A 100 -5.47 -10.30 -6.02
CA PRO A 100 -5.39 -10.47 -7.47
C PRO A 100 -4.50 -9.42 -8.15
N LEU A 101 -4.44 -8.21 -7.60
CA LEU A 101 -3.68 -7.09 -8.14
C LEU A 101 -2.87 -6.42 -7.03
N VAL A 102 -1.72 -5.89 -7.42
CA VAL A 102 -0.94 -4.94 -6.61
C VAL A 102 -0.78 -3.64 -7.39
N THR A 103 -0.63 -2.54 -6.66
CA THR A 103 -0.27 -1.25 -7.21
C THR A 103 1.12 -0.89 -6.70
N ILE A 104 2.03 -0.56 -7.61
CA ILE A 104 3.37 -0.12 -7.25
C ILE A 104 3.57 1.34 -7.63
N HIS A 105 4.35 2.04 -6.83
CA HIS A 105 4.75 3.43 -7.07
C HIS A 105 6.27 3.52 -7.14
N THR A 106 6.76 4.25 -8.12
CA THR A 106 8.18 4.54 -8.32
C THR A 106 8.40 6.06 -8.18
N GLU A 107 8.01 6.60 -7.04
CA GLU A 107 7.85 8.04 -6.81
C GLU A 107 9.14 8.84 -6.97
N ARG A 108 10.31 8.22 -6.75
CA ARG A 108 11.62 8.85 -7.01
C ARG A 108 11.89 9.05 -8.49
N LEU A 109 11.30 8.22 -9.36
CA LEU A 109 11.43 8.30 -10.81
C LEU A 109 10.31 9.13 -11.42
N LYS A 110 9.06 8.84 -11.03
CA LYS A 110 7.86 9.52 -11.52
C LYS A 110 6.87 9.73 -10.39
N ARG A 111 6.71 10.96 -9.96
CA ARG A 111 5.69 11.33 -8.98
C ARG A 111 4.30 11.26 -9.60
N GLY A 112 3.31 10.84 -8.78
CA GLY A 112 1.92 10.81 -9.19
C GLY A 112 1.56 9.73 -10.21
N VAL A 113 2.49 8.83 -10.52
CA VAL A 113 2.28 7.70 -11.42
C VAL A 113 2.36 6.40 -10.64
N CYS A 114 1.40 5.53 -10.86
CA CYS A 114 1.40 4.17 -10.32
C CYS A 114 1.14 3.15 -11.42
N TYR A 115 1.55 1.92 -11.17
CA TYR A 115 1.35 0.80 -12.07
C TYR A 115 0.57 -0.27 -11.36
N VAL A 116 -0.50 -0.73 -11.98
CA VAL A 116 -1.39 -1.74 -11.41
C VAL A 116 -1.27 -3.02 -12.23
N GLY A 117 -1.12 -4.16 -11.57
CA GLY A 117 -0.99 -5.41 -12.32
C GLY A 117 -1.00 -6.65 -11.43
N ARG A 118 -0.98 -7.77 -12.09
CA ARG A 118 -0.81 -9.09 -11.48
C ARG A 118 0.68 -9.40 -11.35
N VAL A 119 1.12 -9.81 -10.19
CA VAL A 119 2.49 -10.28 -9.98
C VAL A 119 2.71 -11.59 -10.73
N LEU A 120 3.60 -11.58 -11.70
CA LEU A 120 3.96 -12.77 -12.48
C LEU A 120 5.23 -13.44 -11.94
N ARG A 121 6.28 -12.66 -11.77
CA ARG A 121 7.60 -13.14 -11.34
C ARG A 121 8.29 -12.10 -10.46
N ILE A 122 9.07 -12.58 -9.52
CA ILE A 122 9.97 -11.74 -8.71
C ILE A 122 11.33 -12.40 -8.70
N SER A 123 12.34 -11.63 -9.08
CA SER A 123 13.75 -12.00 -8.95
C SER A 123 14.40 -11.24 -7.78
N GLN A 124 15.69 -11.43 -7.59
CA GLN A 124 16.45 -10.66 -6.58
C GLN A 124 16.46 -9.14 -6.85
N ARG A 125 16.24 -8.70 -8.09
CA ARG A 125 16.36 -7.30 -8.49
C ARG A 125 15.11 -6.70 -9.12
N ALA A 126 14.20 -7.52 -9.63
CA ALA A 126 13.10 -7.04 -10.44
C ALA A 126 11.78 -7.75 -10.12
N LEU A 127 10.70 -7.00 -10.31
CA LEU A 127 9.33 -7.46 -10.36
C LEU A 127 8.88 -7.46 -11.82
N THR A 128 8.19 -8.52 -12.25
CA THR A 128 7.43 -8.52 -13.50
C THR A 128 5.94 -8.51 -13.18
N LEU A 129 5.25 -7.50 -13.68
CA LEU A 129 3.78 -7.41 -13.63
C LEU A 129 3.20 -7.71 -14.99
N LEU A 130 2.04 -8.34 -15.02
CA LEU A 130 1.10 -8.21 -16.13
C LEU A 130 0.25 -6.97 -15.81
N ASP A 131 0.54 -5.89 -16.51
CA ASP A 131 -0.12 -4.61 -16.26
C ASP A 131 -1.60 -4.66 -16.66
N ILE A 132 -2.42 -3.85 -16.04
CA ILE A 132 -3.84 -3.73 -16.33
C ILE A 132 -4.20 -2.25 -16.50
N SER A 133 -4.95 -1.95 -17.56
CA SER A 133 -5.40 -0.61 -17.84
C SER A 133 -6.57 -0.19 -16.92
N PRO A 134 -6.86 1.14 -16.82
CA PRO A 134 -8.05 1.61 -16.09
C PRO A 134 -9.39 1.10 -16.64
N GLN A 135 -9.40 0.56 -17.86
CA GLN A 135 -10.55 -0.07 -18.50
C GLN A 135 -10.67 -1.56 -18.18
N ALA A 136 -9.85 -2.06 -17.26
CA ALA A 136 -9.76 -3.48 -16.89
C ALA A 136 -9.34 -4.39 -18.05
N GLU A 137 -8.50 -3.90 -18.93
CA GLU A 137 -7.90 -4.66 -20.03
C GLU A 137 -6.46 -4.99 -19.68
N TRP A 138 -6.08 -6.25 -19.89
CA TRP A 138 -4.69 -6.68 -19.67
C TRP A 138 -3.80 -6.06 -20.74
N ASP A 139 -2.68 -5.52 -20.27
CA ASP A 139 -1.62 -4.96 -21.08
C ASP A 139 -0.42 -5.92 -21.18
N ASP A 140 0.72 -5.42 -21.61
CA ASP A 140 1.94 -6.19 -21.71
C ASP A 140 2.56 -6.51 -20.34
N GLU A 141 3.47 -7.48 -20.35
CA GLU A 141 4.34 -7.74 -19.20
C GLU A 141 5.40 -6.66 -19.10
N GLU A 142 5.46 -5.98 -17.95
CA GLU A 142 6.45 -4.96 -17.68
C GLU A 142 7.31 -5.31 -16.46
N SER A 143 8.58 -4.93 -16.54
CA SER A 143 9.55 -5.17 -15.47
C SER A 143 9.93 -3.89 -14.74
N TYR A 144 9.95 -3.97 -13.43
CA TYR A 144 10.25 -2.85 -12.53
C TYR A 144 11.38 -3.27 -11.59
N LEU A 145 12.37 -2.39 -11.41
CA LEU A 145 13.44 -2.66 -10.43
C LEU A 145 12.93 -2.52 -9.01
N LEU A 146 13.18 -3.52 -8.17
CA LEU A 146 12.74 -3.51 -6.77
C LEU A 146 13.26 -2.29 -5.99
N LYS A 147 14.48 -1.83 -6.30
CA LYS A 147 15.09 -0.64 -5.66
C LYS A 147 14.32 0.65 -5.92
N ASP A 148 13.59 0.73 -7.03
CA ASP A 148 12.85 1.93 -7.45
C ASP A 148 11.44 1.97 -6.87
N ILE A 149 10.94 0.84 -6.35
CA ILE A 149 9.61 0.77 -5.75
C ILE A 149 9.64 1.40 -4.35
N THR A 150 8.85 2.45 -4.17
CA THR A 150 8.77 3.23 -2.92
C THR A 150 7.54 2.91 -2.09
N LEU A 151 6.46 2.48 -2.74
CA LEU A 151 5.17 2.20 -2.11
C LEU A 151 4.48 1.05 -2.87
N ILE A 152 3.84 0.17 -2.11
CA ILE A 152 3.02 -0.94 -2.62
C ILE A 152 1.64 -0.82 -1.98
N ASP A 153 0.59 -0.77 -2.80
CA ASP A 153 -0.79 -0.84 -2.35
C ASP A 153 -1.46 -2.13 -2.83
N PHE A 154 -2.32 -2.70 -2.02
CA PHE A 154 -3.09 -3.90 -2.37
C PHE A 154 -4.36 -4.04 -1.53
N GLY A 155 -5.30 -4.84 -1.98
CA GLY A 155 -6.53 -5.13 -1.25
C GLY A 155 -7.52 -3.98 -1.13
N GLY A 156 -7.31 -2.87 -1.83
CA GLY A 156 -8.22 -1.73 -1.86
C GLY A 156 -9.43 -1.95 -2.76
N ALA A 157 -10.44 -1.10 -2.60
CA ALA A 157 -11.70 -1.21 -3.35
C ALA A 157 -11.50 -1.09 -4.86
N TYR A 158 -10.66 -0.15 -5.30
CA TYR A 158 -10.38 0.05 -6.73
C TYR A 158 -9.71 -1.16 -7.37
N GLY A 159 -8.63 -1.67 -6.77
CA GLY A 159 -7.93 -2.85 -7.27
C GLY A 159 -8.80 -4.10 -7.26
N SER A 160 -9.64 -4.28 -6.23
CA SER A 160 -10.58 -5.38 -6.14
C SER A 160 -11.64 -5.32 -7.25
N LEU A 161 -12.17 -4.13 -7.53
CA LEU A 161 -13.13 -3.92 -8.61
C LEU A 161 -12.48 -4.19 -9.98
N LEU A 162 -11.32 -3.60 -10.21
CA LEU A 162 -10.56 -3.76 -11.46
C LEU A 162 -10.26 -5.23 -11.74
N GLY A 163 -9.78 -5.97 -10.74
CA GLY A 163 -9.50 -7.40 -10.85
C GLY A 163 -10.73 -8.26 -11.14
N ARG A 164 -11.90 -7.85 -10.65
CA ARG A 164 -13.18 -8.53 -10.94
C ARG A 164 -13.72 -8.23 -12.34
N MET A 165 -13.44 -7.04 -12.86
CA MET A 165 -13.86 -6.62 -14.22
C MET A 165 -12.91 -7.14 -15.29
N ALA A 166 -11.66 -7.43 -14.96
CA ALA A 166 -10.69 -7.94 -15.91
C ALA A 166 -11.18 -9.24 -16.57
N LYS A 167 -11.21 -9.25 -17.88
CA LYS A 167 -11.52 -10.47 -18.64
C LYS A 167 -10.41 -11.49 -18.40
N LYS A 168 -10.80 -12.74 -18.21
CA LYS A 168 -9.87 -13.86 -18.04
C LYS A 168 -9.08 -14.12 -19.32
#